data_bdb8dad4d9939437df066255e5f887fb
#
_entry.id   bdb8dad4d9939437df066255e5f887fb
#
_cell.length_a   1.000
_cell.length_b   1.000
_cell.length_c   1.000
_cell.angle_alpha   90.00
_cell.angle_beta   90.00
_cell.angle_gamma   90.00
#
_symmetry.space_group_name_H-M   'P 1'
#
loop_
_entity.id
_entity.type
_entity.pdbx_description
1 polymer ?
#
loop_
_entity_poly.entity_id
_entity_poly.type
_entity_poly.pdbx_seq_one_letter_code
_entity_poly.pdbx_strand_id
1 'polypeptide(L)'
;LGDVYKRQGRDTPPASGKDYVAELQAKMDEIGVGQIASVHGRYYAMDRDNNWDRVEKAYKALVEGVGNKAADGVQAVADSYAADVTDEFVVPTVVEKDGKPVATIKPNDSVIFFNFRPDRAREMTHAFCDEQFDHFERANGFMPLTFVCFKDYDETIANKLIAFEKENIVDTFGEYLAA
;
A
#
# COMPACT_ATOMS: atom_id res chain seq x y z
N LEU A 1 -8.64 7.45 4.36
CA LEU A 1 -7.26 7.03 4.61
C LEU A 1 -7.21 5.52 4.53
N GLY A 2 -6.70 4.98 3.42
CA GLY A 2 -6.37 3.57 3.32
C GLY A 2 -4.99 3.34 3.93
N ASP A 3 -4.86 2.48 4.91
CA ASP A 3 -3.56 2.11 5.44
C ASP A 3 -3.04 0.88 4.70
N VAL A 4 -1.87 1.00 4.11
CA VAL A 4 -1.16 -0.14 3.57
C VAL A 4 -0.39 -0.76 4.74
N TYR A 5 -0.67 -2.01 5.04
CA TYR A 5 -0.10 -2.79 6.12
C TYR A 5 1.44 -2.71 6.18
N LYS A 6 1.97 -2.15 7.26
CA LYS A 6 3.39 -1.81 7.41
C LYS A 6 4.32 -2.99 7.68
N ARG A 7 3.81 -4.13 8.13
CA ARG A 7 4.66 -5.26 8.52
C ARG A 7 4.61 -6.31 7.42
N GLN A 8 5.72 -6.40 6.72
CA GLN A 8 5.86 -7.11 5.46
C GLN A 8 5.93 -8.63 5.57
N GLY A 9 5.81 -9.22 6.79
CA GLY A 9 5.94 -10.66 7.00
C GLY A 9 7.34 -11.22 6.75
N ARG A 10 8.40 -10.36 6.77
CA ARG A 10 9.78 -10.78 6.51
C ARG A 10 10.70 -10.62 7.71
N ASP A 11 10.64 -9.48 8.41
CA ASP A 11 11.50 -9.17 9.55
C ASP A 11 10.73 -9.34 10.89
N THR A 12 9.60 -10.03 10.83
CA THR A 12 8.72 -10.36 11.95
C THR A 12 8.22 -11.79 11.78
N PRO A 13 7.69 -12.44 12.82
CA PRO A 13 7.05 -13.76 12.67
C PRO A 13 6.00 -13.73 11.57
N PRO A 14 5.92 -14.76 10.72
CA PRO A 14 5.12 -14.76 9.48
C PRO A 14 3.60 -14.77 9.69
N ALA A 15 3.14 -14.93 10.93
CA ALA A 15 1.74 -14.93 11.32
C ALA A 15 1.48 -13.97 12.50
N SER A 16 2.16 -12.82 12.52
CA SER A 16 1.98 -11.78 13.55
C SER A 16 1.13 -10.59 13.07
N GLY A 17 0.77 -10.55 11.81
CA GLY A 17 0.04 -9.44 11.19
C GLY A 17 -1.33 -9.20 11.81
N LYS A 18 -2.02 -10.26 12.22
CA LYS A 18 -3.33 -10.16 12.85
C LYS A 18 -3.31 -9.27 14.10
N ASP A 19 -2.29 -9.44 14.95
CA ASP A 19 -2.17 -8.70 16.21
C ASP A 19 -1.94 -7.20 15.94
N TYR A 20 -1.12 -6.88 14.94
CA TYR A 20 -0.87 -5.48 14.54
C TYR A 20 -2.08 -4.82 13.90
N VAL A 21 -2.84 -5.55 13.09
CA VAL A 21 -4.10 -5.05 12.51
C VAL A 21 -5.12 -4.81 13.63
N ALA A 22 -5.19 -5.68 14.63
CA ALA A 22 -6.06 -5.51 15.80
C ALA A 22 -5.64 -4.29 16.64
N GLU A 23 -4.35 -4.08 16.85
CA GLU A 23 -3.83 -2.90 17.56
C GLU A 23 -4.16 -1.60 16.82
N LEU A 24 -4.00 -1.59 15.48
CA LEU A 24 -4.37 -0.45 14.65
C LEU A 24 -5.88 -0.16 14.71
N GLN A 25 -6.71 -1.20 14.61
CA GLN A 25 -8.17 -1.05 14.71
C GLN A 25 -8.56 -0.47 16.07
N ALA A 26 -8.01 -1.01 17.16
CA ALA A 26 -8.27 -0.50 18.50
C ALA A 26 -7.85 0.98 18.65
N LYS A 27 -6.76 1.38 18.00
CA LYS A 27 -6.32 2.79 18.03
C LYS A 27 -7.24 3.70 17.23
N MET A 28 -7.75 3.25 16.08
CA MET A 28 -8.75 3.98 15.31
C MET A 28 -10.05 4.14 16.09
N ASP A 29 -10.49 3.10 16.78
CA ASP A 29 -11.69 3.12 17.63
C ASP A 29 -11.53 4.08 18.81
N GLU A 30 -10.37 4.08 19.46
CA GLU A 30 -10.04 5.02 20.57
C GLU A 30 -10.10 6.48 20.12
N ILE A 31 -9.53 6.77 18.93
CA ILE A 31 -9.51 8.13 18.37
C ILE A 31 -10.88 8.52 17.80
N GLY A 32 -11.70 7.56 17.43
CA GLY A 32 -13.00 7.76 16.78
C GLY A 32 -12.91 8.20 15.32
N VAL A 33 -11.74 8.00 14.67
CA VAL A 33 -11.50 8.40 13.28
C VAL A 33 -10.71 7.32 12.55
N GLY A 34 -11.12 7.05 11.31
CA GLY A 34 -10.47 6.09 10.41
C GLY A 34 -11.10 4.70 10.50
N GLN A 35 -10.81 3.90 9.49
CA GLN A 35 -11.18 2.48 9.42
C GLN A 35 -10.30 1.77 8.41
N ILE A 36 -10.09 0.48 8.58
CA ILE A 36 -9.36 -0.36 7.64
C ILE A 36 -10.30 -0.66 6.47
N ALA A 37 -9.92 -0.26 5.26
CA ALA A 37 -10.72 -0.48 4.05
C ALA A 37 -10.29 -1.75 3.30
N SER A 38 -9.02 -2.13 3.38
CA SER A 38 -8.49 -3.34 2.76
C SER A 38 -7.19 -3.79 3.42
N VAL A 39 -6.86 -5.07 3.25
CA VAL A 39 -5.62 -5.68 3.72
C VAL A 39 -4.94 -6.41 2.55
N HIS A 40 -3.63 -6.22 2.41
CA HIS A 40 -2.85 -6.77 1.31
C HIS A 40 -1.51 -7.30 1.82
N GLY A 41 -1.14 -8.51 1.42
CA GLY A 41 0.22 -8.99 1.58
C GLY A 41 1.20 -8.25 0.66
N ARG A 42 2.46 -8.11 1.11
CA ARG A 42 3.51 -7.43 0.32
C ARG A 42 3.76 -8.09 -1.04
N TYR A 43 3.48 -9.36 -1.18
CA TYR A 43 3.59 -10.10 -2.44
C TYR A 43 2.79 -9.46 -3.56
N TYR A 44 1.66 -8.82 -3.23
CA TYR A 44 0.78 -8.11 -4.18
C TYR A 44 1.02 -6.61 -4.20
N ALA A 45 0.92 -5.96 -3.05
CA ALA A 45 0.92 -4.49 -2.97
C ALA A 45 2.33 -3.88 -3.01
N MET A 46 3.36 -4.69 -2.89
CA MET A 46 4.75 -4.25 -2.76
C MET A 46 5.68 -5.09 -3.65
N ASP A 47 5.25 -5.42 -4.85
CA ASP A 47 6.13 -6.01 -5.87
C ASP A 47 7.22 -5.01 -6.26
N ARG A 48 8.34 -5.51 -6.79
CA ARG A 48 9.46 -4.69 -7.29
C ARG A 48 10.16 -5.31 -8.49
N ASP A 49 9.59 -6.40 -8.99
CA ASP A 49 10.20 -7.24 -10.01
C ASP A 49 9.34 -7.25 -11.29
N ASN A 50 8.47 -6.22 -11.44
CA ASN A 50 7.54 -5.99 -12.56
C ASN A 50 6.52 -7.12 -12.76
N ASN A 51 6.08 -7.74 -11.66
CA ASN A 51 4.96 -8.67 -11.69
C ASN A 51 3.64 -7.90 -11.62
N TRP A 52 3.31 -7.20 -12.67
CA TRP A 52 2.19 -6.28 -12.73
C TRP A 52 0.82 -6.93 -12.48
N ASP A 53 0.68 -8.23 -12.75
CA ASP A 53 -0.49 -9.03 -12.40
C ASP A 53 -0.77 -9.08 -10.88
N ARG A 54 0.28 -8.96 -10.06
CA ARG A 54 0.17 -8.87 -8.60
C ARG A 54 -0.23 -7.47 -8.17
N VAL A 55 0.43 -6.46 -8.73
CA VAL A 55 0.14 -5.04 -8.46
C VAL A 55 -1.30 -4.71 -8.87
N GLU A 56 -1.76 -5.22 -10.01
CA GLU A 56 -3.13 -5.06 -10.50
C GLU A 56 -4.16 -5.53 -9.48
N LYS A 57 -3.96 -6.70 -8.87
CA LYS A 57 -4.89 -7.22 -7.85
C LYS A 57 -5.00 -6.28 -6.65
N ALA A 58 -3.87 -5.75 -6.17
CA ALA A 58 -3.87 -4.81 -5.07
C ALA A 58 -4.50 -3.46 -5.49
N TYR A 59 -4.19 -2.96 -6.68
CA TYR A 59 -4.78 -1.75 -7.23
C TYR A 59 -6.31 -1.86 -7.36
N LYS A 60 -6.82 -2.96 -7.92
CA LYS A 60 -8.25 -3.20 -8.06
C LYS A 60 -8.98 -3.27 -6.71
N ALA A 61 -8.35 -3.85 -5.70
CA ALA A 61 -8.93 -3.85 -4.36
C ALA A 61 -9.02 -2.43 -3.77
N LEU A 62 -8.00 -1.58 -4.00
CA LEU A 62 -7.97 -0.20 -3.52
C LEU A 62 -8.94 0.72 -4.26
N VAL A 63 -9.13 0.53 -5.56
CA VAL A 63 -9.87 1.46 -6.43
C VAL A 63 -11.27 0.96 -6.76
N GLU A 64 -11.40 -0.33 -7.07
CA GLU A 64 -12.65 -0.92 -7.55
C GLU A 64 -13.36 -1.74 -6.47
N GLY A 65 -12.72 -1.98 -5.33
CA GLY A 65 -13.25 -2.85 -4.28
C GLY A 65 -13.33 -4.32 -4.71
N VAL A 66 -12.46 -4.74 -5.63
CA VAL A 66 -12.39 -6.11 -6.16
C VAL A 66 -11.31 -6.90 -5.44
N GLY A 67 -11.67 -8.00 -4.83
CA GLY A 67 -10.77 -8.87 -4.07
C GLY A 67 -11.55 -9.82 -3.17
N ASN A 68 -10.87 -10.52 -2.29
CA ASN A 68 -11.53 -11.27 -1.22
C ASN A 68 -12.33 -10.29 -0.33
N LYS A 69 -13.26 -10.81 0.43
CA LYS A 69 -14.17 -10.00 1.28
C LYS A 69 -14.04 -10.40 2.73
N ALA A 70 -14.06 -9.42 3.61
CA ALA A 70 -14.08 -9.64 5.06
C ALA A 70 -14.93 -8.57 5.75
N ALA A 71 -15.42 -8.87 6.94
CA ALA A 71 -16.21 -7.93 7.73
C ALA A 71 -15.37 -6.82 8.37
N ASP A 72 -14.09 -7.12 8.66
CA ASP A 72 -13.10 -6.19 9.18
C ASP A 72 -11.68 -6.63 8.83
N GLY A 73 -10.69 -5.79 9.11
CA GLY A 73 -9.29 -6.06 8.79
C GLY A 73 -8.69 -7.21 9.58
N VAL A 74 -9.11 -7.45 10.81
CA VAL A 74 -8.63 -8.56 11.66
C VAL A 74 -9.15 -9.89 11.14
N GLN A 75 -10.43 -9.92 10.73
CA GLN A 75 -11.04 -11.09 10.11
C GLN A 75 -10.36 -11.43 8.78
N ALA A 76 -10.03 -10.42 7.95
CA ALA A 76 -9.30 -10.62 6.69
C ALA A 76 -8.00 -11.41 6.89
N VAL A 77 -7.21 -11.06 7.92
CA VAL A 77 -5.96 -11.77 8.23
C VAL A 77 -6.23 -13.13 8.85
N ALA A 78 -7.24 -13.26 9.72
CA ALA A 78 -7.63 -14.53 10.33
C ALA A 78 -8.05 -15.55 9.29
N ASP A 79 -8.85 -15.16 8.30
CA ASP A 79 -9.30 -16.02 7.20
C ASP A 79 -8.11 -16.46 6.32
N SER A 80 -7.14 -15.56 6.11
CA SER A 80 -5.90 -15.90 5.39
C SER A 80 -5.11 -16.98 6.13
N TYR A 81 -4.95 -16.85 7.45
CA TYR A 81 -4.27 -17.89 8.27
C TYR A 81 -5.02 -19.20 8.30
N ALA A 82 -6.34 -19.17 8.32
CA ALA A 82 -7.16 -20.39 8.24
C ALA A 82 -6.98 -21.14 6.91
N ALA A 83 -6.53 -20.44 5.87
CA ALA A 83 -6.17 -21.00 4.56
C ALA A 83 -4.66 -21.29 4.41
N ASP A 84 -3.90 -21.35 5.51
CA ASP A 84 -2.43 -21.53 5.53
C ASP A 84 -1.64 -20.45 4.76
N VAL A 85 -2.23 -19.26 4.59
CA VAL A 85 -1.59 -18.14 3.90
C VAL A 85 -1.11 -17.12 4.94
N THR A 86 0.20 -16.94 5.00
CA THR A 86 0.87 -16.04 5.96
C THR A 86 0.87 -14.58 5.51
N ASP A 87 1.32 -13.67 6.39
CA ASP A 87 1.31 -12.21 6.23
C ASP A 87 1.82 -11.73 4.87
N GLU A 88 2.92 -12.28 4.39
CA GLU A 88 3.53 -11.88 3.12
C GLU A 88 2.58 -12.08 1.93
N PHE A 89 1.76 -13.12 1.98
CA PHE A 89 0.97 -13.61 0.86
C PHE A 89 -0.53 -13.36 1.00
N VAL A 90 -0.96 -12.58 1.99
CA VAL A 90 -2.38 -12.22 2.15
C VAL A 90 -2.92 -11.68 0.83
N VAL A 91 -3.87 -12.41 0.25
CA VAL A 91 -4.53 -12.00 -0.99
C VAL A 91 -5.27 -10.67 -0.74
N PRO A 92 -5.23 -9.69 -1.67
CA PRO A 92 -5.95 -8.45 -1.50
C PRO A 92 -7.39 -8.68 -1.07
N THR A 93 -7.72 -8.24 0.14
CA THR A 93 -9.01 -8.45 0.80
C THR A 93 -9.63 -7.11 1.13
N VAL A 94 -10.84 -6.88 0.66
CA VAL A 94 -11.62 -5.66 0.85
C VAL A 94 -12.51 -5.83 2.06
N VAL A 95 -12.51 -4.83 2.93
CA VAL A 95 -13.47 -4.79 4.06
C VAL A 95 -14.80 -4.27 3.57
N GLU A 96 -15.87 -5.04 3.82
CA GLU A 96 -17.22 -4.69 3.42
C GLU A 96 -18.13 -4.51 4.62
N LYS A 97 -19.04 -3.54 4.50
CA LYS A 97 -20.16 -3.35 5.40
C LYS A 97 -21.44 -3.26 4.58
N ASP A 98 -22.44 -4.02 4.96
CA ASP A 98 -23.73 -4.09 4.25
C ASP A 98 -23.57 -4.45 2.76
N GLY A 99 -22.60 -5.33 2.44
CA GLY A 99 -22.33 -5.81 1.08
C GLY A 99 -21.64 -4.78 0.17
N LYS A 100 -21.04 -3.74 0.74
CA LYS A 100 -20.32 -2.71 -0.02
C LYS A 100 -18.94 -2.45 0.62
N PRO A 101 -17.90 -2.16 -0.17
CA PRO A 101 -16.63 -1.70 0.34
C PRO A 101 -16.81 -0.50 1.27
N VAL A 102 -16.15 -0.52 2.45
CA VAL A 102 -16.22 0.60 3.40
C VAL A 102 -15.62 1.87 2.81
N ALA A 103 -14.60 1.72 1.96
CA ALA A 103 -14.03 2.81 1.18
C ALA A 103 -13.28 2.27 -0.03
N THR A 104 -13.20 3.08 -1.09
CA THR A 104 -12.31 2.92 -2.25
C THR A 104 -11.71 4.28 -2.61
N ILE A 105 -10.54 4.28 -3.25
CA ILE A 105 -9.89 5.51 -3.71
C ILE A 105 -10.65 6.04 -4.93
N LYS A 106 -10.96 7.35 -4.92
CA LYS A 106 -11.73 8.05 -5.95
C LYS A 106 -10.97 9.27 -6.47
N PRO A 107 -11.34 9.79 -7.65
CA PRO A 107 -10.78 11.05 -8.15
C PRO A 107 -10.88 12.17 -7.11
N ASN A 108 -9.81 12.94 -6.99
CA ASN A 108 -9.61 14.04 -6.03
C ASN A 108 -9.43 13.63 -4.56
N ASP A 109 -9.29 12.34 -4.27
CA ASP A 109 -8.88 11.91 -2.94
C ASP A 109 -7.40 12.27 -2.66
N SER A 110 -7.08 12.36 -1.37
CA SER A 110 -5.70 12.49 -0.91
C SER A 110 -5.20 11.13 -0.44
N VAL A 111 -4.04 10.73 -0.97
CA VAL A 111 -3.36 9.47 -0.64
C VAL A 111 -2.02 9.79 0.02
N ILE A 112 -1.72 9.18 1.15
CA ILE A 112 -0.41 9.24 1.79
C ILE A 112 0.19 7.84 1.73
N PHE A 113 1.23 7.69 0.88
CA PHE A 113 1.97 6.44 0.78
C PHE A 113 3.23 6.56 1.65
N PHE A 114 3.17 5.99 2.85
CA PHE A 114 4.16 6.26 3.89
C PHE A 114 5.28 5.21 3.98
N ASN A 115 5.52 4.44 2.94
CA ASN A 115 6.67 3.55 2.83
C ASN A 115 7.96 4.37 2.89
N PHE A 116 8.90 3.98 3.76
CA PHE A 116 10.17 4.67 3.87
C PHE A 116 11.15 4.27 2.75
N ARG A 117 11.15 2.99 2.37
CA ARG A 117 12.00 2.47 1.29
C ARG A 117 11.29 2.59 -0.06
N PRO A 118 11.98 3.09 -1.11
CA PRO A 118 11.38 3.34 -2.42
C PRO A 118 11.14 2.07 -3.25
N ASP A 119 12.03 1.07 -3.15
CA ASP A 119 12.10 -0.06 -4.07
C ASP A 119 10.77 -0.82 -4.26
N ARG A 120 10.02 -0.99 -3.18
CA ARG A 120 8.72 -1.71 -3.19
C ARG A 120 7.49 -0.82 -3.23
N ALA A 121 7.67 0.49 -3.24
CA ALA A 121 6.57 1.43 -3.39
C ALA A 121 6.43 1.97 -4.81
N ARG A 122 7.46 1.79 -5.64
CA ARG A 122 7.57 2.36 -6.98
C ARG A 122 6.43 1.95 -7.90
N GLU A 123 6.22 0.64 -8.07
CA GLU A 123 5.24 0.12 -9.03
C GLU A 123 3.81 0.57 -8.71
N MET A 124 3.40 0.49 -7.45
CA MET A 124 2.08 0.98 -7.05
C MET A 124 1.94 2.50 -7.25
N THR A 125 3.03 3.26 -7.04
CA THR A 125 3.02 4.70 -7.29
C THR A 125 2.88 5.01 -8.78
N HIS A 126 3.58 4.28 -9.66
CA HIS A 126 3.35 4.37 -11.11
C HIS A 126 1.90 4.07 -11.47
N ALA A 127 1.31 3.01 -10.91
CA ALA A 127 -0.07 2.64 -11.18
C ALA A 127 -1.08 3.74 -10.83
N PHE A 128 -0.80 4.57 -9.82
CA PHE A 128 -1.67 5.68 -9.42
C PHE A 128 -1.34 7.00 -10.13
N CYS A 129 -0.05 7.29 -10.34
CA CYS A 129 0.41 8.63 -10.69
C CYS A 129 0.71 8.82 -12.18
N ASP A 130 0.98 7.77 -12.94
CA ASP A 130 1.27 7.91 -14.36
C ASP A 130 0.00 8.12 -15.17
N GLU A 131 -0.04 9.18 -15.97
CA GLU A 131 -1.14 9.42 -16.91
C GLU A 131 -1.15 8.35 -18.00
N GLN A 132 0.02 8.07 -18.56
CA GLN A 132 0.23 6.99 -19.54
C GLN A 132 0.77 5.77 -18.81
N PHE A 133 -0.08 4.77 -18.62
CA PHE A 133 0.23 3.53 -17.92
C PHE A 133 -0.36 2.36 -18.70
N ASP A 134 0.47 1.43 -19.12
CA ASP A 134 0.13 0.34 -20.05
C ASP A 134 0.36 -1.08 -19.48
N HIS A 135 0.72 -1.19 -18.20
CA HIS A 135 1.02 -2.48 -17.59
C HIS A 135 -0.22 -3.31 -17.25
N PHE A 136 -1.34 -2.65 -16.96
CA PHE A 136 -2.66 -3.25 -16.82
C PHE A 136 -3.76 -2.21 -17.07
N GLU A 137 -4.98 -2.68 -17.35
CA GLU A 137 -6.12 -1.79 -17.59
C GLU A 137 -6.65 -1.22 -16.27
N ARG A 138 -6.71 0.11 -16.18
CA ARG A 138 -7.34 0.84 -15.09
C ARG A 138 -8.78 1.16 -15.48
N ALA A 139 -9.78 0.53 -14.83
CA ALA A 139 -11.20 0.68 -15.18
C ALA A 139 -11.68 2.15 -15.23
N ASN A 140 -11.11 2.99 -14.37
CA ASN A 140 -11.43 4.44 -14.32
C ASN A 140 -10.39 5.31 -15.07
N GLY A 141 -9.44 4.71 -15.80
CA GLY A 141 -8.33 5.42 -16.41
C GLY A 141 -7.43 6.10 -15.38
N PHE A 142 -6.78 7.20 -15.79
CA PHE A 142 -6.02 8.05 -14.87
C PHE A 142 -6.96 8.83 -13.96
N MET A 143 -6.69 8.80 -12.66
CA MET A 143 -7.43 9.53 -11.65
C MET A 143 -6.57 10.66 -11.06
N PRO A 144 -7.00 11.93 -11.12
CA PRO A 144 -6.30 13.00 -10.43
C PRO A 144 -6.40 12.78 -8.90
N LEU A 145 -5.25 12.66 -8.24
CA LEU A 145 -5.11 12.45 -6.80
C LEU A 145 -4.14 13.47 -6.21
N THR A 146 -4.31 13.81 -4.94
CA THR A 146 -3.23 14.40 -4.17
C THR A 146 -2.39 13.26 -3.58
N PHE A 147 -1.40 12.78 -4.33
CA PHE A 147 -0.62 11.61 -3.96
C PHE A 147 0.71 12.01 -3.29
N VAL A 148 0.86 11.71 -2.02
CA VAL A 148 2.01 12.06 -1.20
C VAL A 148 2.84 10.81 -0.89
N CYS A 149 4.07 10.77 -1.38
CA CYS A 149 5.08 9.76 -1.05
C CYS A 149 5.92 10.23 0.13
N PHE A 150 6.27 9.35 1.07
CA PHE A 150 7.18 9.72 2.15
C PHE A 150 8.58 10.07 1.65
N LYS A 151 9.06 9.35 0.65
CA LYS A 151 10.33 9.64 -0.04
C LYS A 151 10.08 9.72 -1.53
N ASP A 152 11.03 10.24 -2.26
CA ASP A 152 11.02 10.11 -3.71
C ASP A 152 11.25 8.65 -4.09
N TYR A 153 10.20 8.01 -4.59
CA TYR A 153 10.26 6.59 -4.97
C TYR A 153 10.80 6.39 -6.37
N ASP A 154 10.57 7.35 -7.27
CA ASP A 154 11.09 7.38 -8.62
C ASP A 154 10.96 8.80 -9.20
N GLU A 155 12.07 9.37 -9.65
CA GLU A 155 12.13 10.74 -10.18
C GLU A 155 11.32 10.91 -11.47
N THR A 156 11.02 9.83 -12.17
CA THR A 156 10.25 9.85 -13.43
C THR A 156 8.76 10.05 -13.21
N ILE A 157 8.24 9.80 -12.01
CA ILE A 157 6.82 9.96 -11.70
C ILE A 157 6.49 11.44 -11.48
N ALA A 158 5.66 12.03 -12.35
CA ALA A 158 5.37 13.46 -12.33
C ALA A 158 4.30 13.87 -11.31
N ASN A 159 3.24 13.08 -11.17
CA ASN A 159 2.02 13.46 -10.41
C ASN A 159 2.07 13.01 -8.94
N LYS A 160 3.21 13.23 -8.26
CA LYS A 160 3.37 12.94 -6.83
C LYS A 160 3.92 14.15 -6.08
N LEU A 161 3.64 14.19 -4.79
CA LEU A 161 4.28 15.08 -3.81
C LEU A 161 5.21 14.26 -2.93
N ILE A 162 6.25 14.89 -2.39
CA ILE A 162 7.25 14.25 -1.52
C ILE A 162 7.16 14.90 -0.14
N ALA A 163 6.92 14.07 0.89
CA ALA A 163 6.83 14.57 2.27
C ALA A 163 8.21 14.85 2.87
N PHE A 164 9.20 14.00 2.58
CA PHE A 164 10.57 14.13 3.09
C PHE A 164 11.56 14.01 1.94
N GLU A 165 12.08 15.14 1.53
CA GLU A 165 13.09 15.22 0.48
C GLU A 165 14.38 14.50 0.87
N LYS A 166 15.20 14.20 -0.12
CA LYS A 166 16.53 13.62 0.09
C LYS A 166 17.48 14.70 0.58
N GLU A 167 18.02 14.52 1.78
CA GLU A 167 19.11 15.38 2.25
C GLU A 167 20.39 15.04 1.47
N ASN A 168 21.05 16.06 0.94
CA ASN A 168 22.39 15.91 0.39
C ASN A 168 23.40 15.84 1.55
N ILE A 169 23.92 14.66 1.81
CA ILE A 169 25.02 14.46 2.75
C ILE A 169 26.29 14.80 2.01
N VAL A 170 26.96 15.86 2.42
CA VAL A 170 28.28 16.29 1.92
C VAL A 170 29.35 15.89 2.94
N ASP A 171 30.61 15.95 2.52
CA ASP A 171 31.77 15.59 3.35
C ASP A 171 31.69 14.14 3.88
N THR A 172 31.21 13.24 3.05
CA THR A 172 31.17 11.82 3.38
C THR A 172 32.60 11.26 3.49
N PHE A 173 32.75 10.17 4.26
CA PHE A 173 34.04 9.47 4.36
C PHE A 173 34.59 9.06 2.98
N GLY A 174 33.71 8.70 2.04
CA GLY A 174 34.10 8.39 0.67
C GLY A 174 34.68 9.60 -0.08
N GLU A 175 34.06 10.77 0.07
CA GLU A 175 34.58 12.03 -0.52
C GLU A 175 35.91 12.42 0.11
N TYR A 176 36.07 12.27 1.42
CA TYR A 176 37.32 12.54 2.11
C TYR A 176 38.46 11.60 1.65
N LEU A 177 38.16 10.33 1.39
CA LEU A 177 39.18 9.40 0.88
C LEU A 177 39.54 9.61 -0.61
N ALA A 178 38.65 10.26 -1.36
CA ALA A 178 38.83 10.53 -2.79
C ALA A 178 39.55 11.86 -3.05
N ALA A 179 39.66 12.74 -2.04
CA ALA A 179 40.39 14.02 -2.08
C ALA A 179 41.85 13.85 -1.73
#